data_923f2d6e109002c789a147de63aefbf9
#
_entry.id   923f2d6e109002c789a147de63aefbf9
#
_cell.length_a   1.000
_cell.length_b   1.000
_cell.length_c   1.000
_cell.angle_alpha   90.00
_cell.angle_beta   90.00
_cell.angle_gamma   90.00
#
_symmetry.space_group_name_H-M   'P 1'
#
loop_
_entity.id
_entity.type
_entity.pdbx_description
1 polymer ?
#
loop_
_entity_poly.entity_id
_entity_poly.type
_entity_poly.pdbx_seq_one_letter_code
_entity_poly.pdbx_strand_id
1 'polypeptide(L)'
;IEENRQDITAKVIETKADIGIAWDGDADSCFFIDGTGEFVAGDFITALLAEAFLIRTPGSKVVYDVRASYAVNDIVAKYQGSALMNRVGHAFFKKRMREEDAVFGGEVTGHYYFRDFYYADNGFLPALLLLELMSKKNCTLADLLAPLREKYFISAEINTKVASMDLVNAKLDGLASQYADGHVYRIDGVSAEFPDWHFNVRASNTEPLLRLNLEATTQAVMEQKRDAILGFIRS
;
A
#
# COMPACT_ATOMS: atom_id res chain seq x y z
N ILE A 1 9.33 -5.23 9.55
CA ILE A 1 8.75 -6.09 10.60
C ILE A 1 8.61 -5.29 11.89
N GLU A 2 7.71 -5.68 12.78
CA GLU A 2 7.36 -4.92 14.00
C GLU A 2 8.56 -4.68 14.92
N GLU A 3 9.43 -5.66 15.04
CA GLU A 3 10.66 -5.57 15.84
C GLU A 3 11.57 -4.39 15.40
N ASN A 4 11.65 -4.10 14.10
CA ASN A 4 12.48 -3.01 13.57
C ASN A 4 11.87 -1.61 13.80
N ARG A 5 10.65 -1.53 14.31
CA ARG A 5 9.95 -0.25 14.54
C ARG A 5 9.98 0.20 15.99
N GLN A 6 10.38 -0.69 16.92
CA GLN A 6 10.30 -0.43 18.36
C GLN A 6 11.08 0.82 18.78
N ASP A 7 12.31 0.97 18.30
CA ASP A 7 13.18 2.10 18.68
C ASP A 7 12.61 3.43 18.20
N ILE A 8 12.16 3.51 16.94
CA ILE A 8 11.59 4.76 16.41
C ILE A 8 10.25 5.07 17.06
N THR A 9 9.40 4.07 17.30
CA THR A 9 8.11 4.25 18.00
C THR A 9 8.35 4.77 19.42
N ALA A 10 9.26 4.14 20.17
CA ALA A 10 9.60 4.59 21.51
C ALA A 10 10.15 6.04 21.50
N LYS A 11 10.98 6.39 20.50
CA LYS A 11 11.55 7.73 20.38
C LYS A 11 10.50 8.79 20.04
N VAL A 12 9.56 8.50 19.16
CA VAL A 12 8.41 9.39 18.84
C VAL A 12 7.63 9.71 20.12
N ILE A 13 7.27 8.68 20.88
CA ILE A 13 6.51 8.84 22.14
C ILE A 13 7.31 9.63 23.19
N GLU A 14 8.59 9.25 23.41
CA GLU A 14 9.47 9.92 24.38
C GLU A 14 9.63 11.42 24.09
N THR A 15 9.87 11.77 22.83
CA THR A 15 10.14 13.15 22.42
C THR A 15 8.87 13.93 22.08
N LYS A 16 7.71 13.27 22.04
CA LYS A 16 6.43 13.83 21.55
C LYS A 16 6.57 14.45 20.16
N ALA A 17 7.29 13.73 19.28
CA ALA A 17 7.47 14.17 17.90
C ALA A 17 6.16 14.00 17.12
N ASP A 18 5.85 14.91 16.19
CA ASP A 18 4.67 14.85 15.34
C ASP A 18 4.73 13.70 14.34
N ILE A 19 5.94 13.22 14.03
CA ILE A 19 6.19 12.16 13.05
C ILE A 19 7.54 11.48 13.32
N GLY A 20 7.60 10.18 13.13
CA GLY A 20 8.83 9.39 13.01
C GLY A 20 9.06 9.00 11.56
N ILE A 21 10.29 9.13 11.06
CA ILE A 21 10.66 8.81 9.68
C ILE A 21 11.84 7.85 9.71
N ALA A 22 11.71 6.73 9.02
CA ALA A 22 12.77 5.72 8.89
C ALA A 22 13.00 5.36 7.43
N TRP A 23 14.25 5.13 7.08
CA TRP A 23 14.70 4.66 5.78
C TRP A 23 15.35 3.29 5.93
N ASP A 24 15.40 2.54 4.85
CA ASP A 24 16.23 1.34 4.76
C ASP A 24 17.69 1.66 4.45
N GLY A 25 18.52 0.63 4.19
CA GLY A 25 19.98 0.78 4.15
C GLY A 25 20.53 1.66 3.03
N ASP A 26 19.84 1.77 1.90
CA ASP A 26 20.20 2.61 0.74
C ASP A 26 19.25 3.82 0.57
N ALA A 27 18.30 3.97 1.50
CA ALA A 27 17.38 5.09 1.60
C ALA A 27 16.51 5.33 0.34
N ASP A 28 16.20 4.27 -0.39
CA ASP A 28 15.27 4.32 -1.52
C ASP A 28 13.81 4.06 -1.09
N SER A 29 13.60 3.47 0.09
CA SER A 29 12.30 3.34 0.75
C SER A 29 12.18 4.21 2.00
N CYS A 30 10.94 4.59 2.35
CA CYS A 30 10.64 5.46 3.48
C CYS A 30 9.40 4.97 4.22
N PHE A 31 9.49 4.92 5.56
CA PHE A 31 8.44 4.47 6.46
C PHE A 31 8.14 5.53 7.51
N PHE A 32 6.89 5.55 7.99
CA PHE A 32 6.41 6.58 8.89
C PHE A 32 5.76 5.99 10.14
N ILE A 33 5.99 6.67 11.26
CA ILE A 33 5.27 6.51 12.53
C ILE A 33 4.57 7.83 12.80
N ASP A 34 3.28 7.82 13.13
CA ASP A 34 2.60 9.06 13.51
C ASP A 34 2.90 9.48 14.95
N GLY A 35 2.47 10.67 15.35
CA GLY A 35 2.73 11.22 16.68
C GLY A 35 2.11 10.41 17.84
N THR A 36 1.21 9.46 17.56
CA THR A 36 0.65 8.52 18.55
C THR A 36 1.51 7.26 18.71
N GLY A 37 2.54 7.08 17.89
CA GLY A 37 3.41 5.91 17.86
C GLY A 37 2.88 4.79 16.94
N GLU A 38 1.83 5.04 16.17
CA GLU A 38 1.26 4.06 15.26
C GLU A 38 2.00 4.05 13.91
N PHE A 39 2.28 2.85 13.41
CA PHE A 39 2.88 2.67 12.09
C PHE A 39 1.88 3.04 10.98
N VAL A 40 2.37 3.77 10.00
CA VAL A 40 1.56 4.20 8.87
C VAL A 40 1.72 3.25 7.70
N ALA A 41 0.62 2.70 7.22
CA ALA A 41 0.61 1.85 6.04
C ALA A 41 1.05 2.63 4.79
N GLY A 42 1.89 2.00 3.95
CA GLY A 42 2.46 2.65 2.76
C GLY A 42 1.43 3.08 1.72
N ASP A 43 0.31 2.39 1.65
CA ASP A 43 -0.81 2.74 0.78
C ASP A 43 -1.54 4.02 1.23
N PHE A 44 -1.66 4.26 2.54
CA PHE A 44 -2.19 5.53 3.05
C PHE A 44 -1.23 6.69 2.75
N ILE A 45 0.08 6.47 2.86
CA ILE A 45 1.06 7.47 2.43
C ILE A 45 0.96 7.71 0.92
N THR A 46 0.81 6.65 0.12
CA THR A 46 0.57 6.76 -1.32
C THR A 46 -0.67 7.62 -1.63
N ALA A 47 -1.76 7.44 -0.90
CA ALA A 47 -2.99 8.24 -1.05
C ALA A 47 -2.75 9.71 -0.69
N LEU A 48 -2.10 10.01 0.44
CA LEU A 48 -1.79 11.40 0.87
C LEU A 48 -0.83 12.11 -0.11
N LEU A 49 0.19 11.41 -0.61
CA LEU A 49 1.10 11.98 -1.60
C LEU A 49 0.43 12.16 -2.96
N ALA A 50 -0.43 11.22 -3.39
CA ALA A 50 -1.24 11.40 -4.60
C ALA A 50 -2.10 12.67 -4.50
N GLU A 51 -2.74 12.93 -3.35
CA GLU A 51 -3.45 14.19 -3.10
C GLU A 51 -2.55 15.41 -3.32
N ALA A 52 -1.33 15.40 -2.73
CA ALA A 52 -0.39 16.51 -2.83
C ALA A 52 0.02 16.82 -4.28
N PHE A 53 0.20 15.78 -5.10
CA PHE A 53 0.51 15.94 -6.52
C PHE A 53 -0.70 16.41 -7.34
N LEU A 54 -1.87 15.82 -7.12
CA LEU A 54 -3.07 16.11 -7.90
C LEU A 54 -3.66 17.49 -7.61
N ILE A 55 -3.46 18.04 -6.41
CA ILE A 55 -3.77 19.45 -6.12
C ILE A 55 -2.97 20.39 -7.04
N ARG A 56 -1.69 20.06 -7.32
CA ARG A 56 -0.81 20.87 -8.17
C ARG A 56 -1.03 20.62 -9.66
N THR A 57 -1.36 19.38 -10.02
CA THR A 57 -1.52 18.92 -11.39
C THR A 57 -2.81 18.10 -11.55
N PRO A 58 -4.00 18.73 -11.50
CA PRO A 58 -5.28 18.05 -11.64
C PRO A 58 -5.35 17.22 -12.94
N GLY A 59 -6.00 16.08 -12.90
CA GLY A 59 -6.16 15.19 -14.06
C GLY A 59 -4.95 14.31 -14.37
N SER A 60 -3.85 14.44 -13.61
CA SER A 60 -2.64 13.63 -13.81
C SER A 60 -2.84 12.17 -13.44
N LYS A 61 -1.91 11.33 -13.91
CA LYS A 61 -1.89 9.89 -13.65
C LYS A 61 -1.04 9.56 -12.41
N VAL A 62 -1.52 8.61 -11.61
CA VAL A 62 -0.82 8.06 -10.45
C VAL A 62 -0.74 6.55 -10.60
N VAL A 63 0.45 5.97 -10.45
CA VAL A 63 0.67 4.53 -10.48
C VAL A 63 0.67 3.99 -9.04
N TYR A 64 -0.04 2.89 -8.80
CA TYR A 64 -0.08 2.23 -7.50
C TYR A 64 -0.04 0.71 -7.65
N ASP A 65 0.40 0.00 -6.61
CA ASP A 65 0.51 -1.45 -6.71
C ASP A 65 -0.82 -2.17 -6.41
N VAL A 66 -0.91 -3.38 -6.95
CA VAL A 66 -2.12 -4.24 -6.88
C VAL A 66 -2.59 -4.58 -5.47
N ARG A 67 -1.77 -4.33 -4.45
CA ARG A 67 -2.08 -4.59 -3.02
C ARG A 67 -2.70 -3.39 -2.32
N ALA A 68 -2.61 -2.20 -2.94
CA ALA A 68 -2.92 -0.95 -2.27
C ALA A 68 -4.41 -0.82 -1.92
N SER A 69 -4.66 -0.08 -0.85
CA SER A 69 -5.99 0.32 -0.40
C SER A 69 -6.77 1.10 -1.46
N TYR A 70 -8.08 0.95 -1.49
CA TYR A 70 -8.99 1.81 -2.25
C TYR A 70 -8.88 3.29 -1.89
N ALA A 71 -8.25 3.63 -0.75
CA ALA A 71 -7.91 5.00 -0.42
C ALA A 71 -7.16 5.72 -1.55
N VAL A 72 -6.28 5.02 -2.27
CA VAL A 72 -5.55 5.58 -3.42
C VAL A 72 -6.50 5.92 -4.55
N ASN A 73 -7.39 4.99 -4.92
CA ASN A 73 -8.36 5.18 -6.00
C ASN A 73 -9.33 6.32 -5.69
N ASP A 74 -9.87 6.35 -4.48
CA ASP A 74 -10.84 7.36 -4.06
C ASP A 74 -10.21 8.77 -4.02
N ILE A 75 -8.99 8.89 -3.53
CA ILE A 75 -8.26 10.17 -3.55
C ILE A 75 -7.95 10.60 -4.99
N VAL A 76 -7.45 9.70 -5.83
CA VAL A 76 -7.16 10.02 -7.23
C VAL A 76 -8.43 10.46 -7.97
N ALA A 77 -9.55 9.76 -7.78
CA ALA A 77 -10.85 10.11 -8.37
C ALA A 77 -11.38 11.47 -7.87
N LYS A 78 -11.24 11.77 -6.57
CA LYS A 78 -11.62 13.04 -5.95
C LYS A 78 -10.98 14.25 -6.65
N TYR A 79 -9.72 14.08 -7.06
CA TYR A 79 -8.96 15.14 -7.76
C TYR A 79 -8.94 14.97 -9.28
N GLN A 80 -9.89 14.19 -9.84
CA GLN A 80 -10.05 13.97 -11.28
C GLN A 80 -8.83 13.37 -11.98
N GLY A 81 -7.97 12.70 -11.23
CA GLY A 81 -6.81 11.99 -11.75
C GLY A 81 -7.16 10.61 -12.31
N SER A 82 -6.16 9.93 -12.85
CA SER A 82 -6.27 8.55 -13.33
C SER A 82 -5.40 7.63 -12.48
N ALA A 83 -6.02 6.70 -11.76
CA ALA A 83 -5.32 5.69 -10.97
C ALA A 83 -4.95 4.50 -11.86
N LEU A 84 -3.66 4.16 -11.93
CA LEU A 84 -3.12 3.11 -12.78
C LEU A 84 -2.55 1.98 -11.91
N MET A 85 -3.31 0.91 -11.78
CA MET A 85 -2.86 -0.29 -11.06
C MET A 85 -1.69 -0.95 -11.79
N ASN A 86 -0.68 -1.39 -11.03
CA ASN A 86 0.52 -2.04 -11.55
C ASN A 86 0.88 -3.26 -10.71
N ARG A 87 1.63 -4.18 -11.30
CA ARG A 87 2.27 -5.26 -10.53
C ARG A 87 3.39 -4.71 -9.64
N VAL A 88 3.73 -5.46 -8.58
CA VAL A 88 4.79 -5.12 -7.63
C VAL A 88 6.18 -5.14 -8.29
N GLY A 89 7.02 -4.18 -7.94
CA GLY A 89 8.44 -4.15 -8.26
C GLY A 89 8.92 -2.93 -9.05
N HIS A 90 10.07 -2.41 -8.66
CA HIS A 90 10.70 -1.17 -9.13
C HIS A 90 10.76 -1.04 -10.66
N ALA A 91 11.22 -2.10 -11.34
CA ALA A 91 11.38 -2.05 -12.80
C ALA A 91 10.04 -1.84 -13.51
N PHE A 92 8.97 -2.45 -13.01
CA PHE A 92 7.62 -2.34 -13.57
C PHE A 92 7.02 -0.96 -13.31
N PHE A 93 7.23 -0.40 -12.10
CA PHE A 93 6.80 0.95 -11.76
C PHE A 93 7.50 1.99 -12.63
N LYS A 94 8.83 1.98 -12.68
CA LYS A 94 9.63 2.90 -13.49
C LYS A 94 9.27 2.83 -14.98
N LYS A 95 8.99 1.64 -15.51
CA LYS A 95 8.52 1.44 -16.89
C LYS A 95 7.13 2.04 -17.08
N ARG A 96 6.15 1.65 -16.26
CA ARG A 96 4.76 2.10 -16.37
C ARG A 96 4.65 3.62 -16.25
N MET A 97 5.36 4.22 -15.30
CA MET A 97 5.33 5.66 -15.11
C MET A 97 5.85 6.43 -16.33
N ARG A 98 6.91 5.92 -17.00
CA ARG A 98 7.43 6.55 -18.24
C ARG A 98 6.46 6.41 -19.40
N GLU A 99 5.88 5.23 -19.58
CA GLU A 99 4.91 4.97 -20.66
C GLU A 99 3.65 5.82 -20.53
N GLU A 100 3.21 6.08 -19.30
CA GLU A 100 1.97 6.82 -19.01
C GLU A 100 2.20 8.30 -18.69
N ASP A 101 3.44 8.76 -18.59
CA ASP A 101 3.83 10.07 -18.05
C ASP A 101 3.15 10.37 -16.70
N ALA A 102 3.15 9.36 -15.81
CA ALA A 102 2.54 9.49 -14.49
C ALA A 102 3.37 10.39 -13.59
N VAL A 103 2.72 11.31 -12.86
CA VAL A 103 3.41 12.31 -12.02
C VAL A 103 3.99 11.71 -10.76
N PHE A 104 3.35 10.65 -10.25
CA PHE A 104 3.70 10.00 -8.99
C PHE A 104 3.38 8.51 -9.06
N GLY A 105 4.12 7.71 -8.31
CA GLY A 105 3.84 6.30 -8.06
C GLY A 105 4.19 5.90 -6.65
N GLY A 106 3.43 4.95 -6.07
CA GLY A 106 3.69 4.45 -4.72
C GLY A 106 3.42 2.98 -4.57
N GLU A 107 4.33 2.28 -3.88
CA GLU A 107 4.18 0.89 -3.45
C GLU A 107 3.87 0.80 -1.95
N VAL A 108 3.10 -0.20 -1.56
CA VAL A 108 2.81 -0.52 -0.15
C VAL A 108 4.10 -0.76 0.67
N THR A 109 5.17 -1.15 0.00
CA THR A 109 6.50 -1.38 0.59
C THR A 109 7.32 -0.13 0.88
N GLY A 110 6.75 1.08 0.69
CA GLY A 110 7.41 2.34 1.03
C GLY A 110 8.33 2.89 -0.06
N HIS A 111 8.25 2.36 -1.28
CA HIS A 111 8.93 2.94 -2.45
C HIS A 111 8.01 3.93 -3.14
N TYR A 112 8.50 5.16 -3.33
CA TYR A 112 7.74 6.25 -3.93
C TYR A 112 8.51 6.83 -5.10
N TYR A 113 7.86 6.90 -6.26
CA TYR A 113 8.44 7.24 -7.56
C TYR A 113 7.93 8.60 -8.02
N PHE A 114 8.81 9.40 -8.61
CA PHE A 114 8.49 10.78 -8.98
C PHE A 114 8.90 11.04 -10.42
N ARG A 115 7.97 11.56 -11.25
CA ARG A 115 8.26 11.94 -12.64
C ARG A 115 9.43 12.91 -12.70
N ASP A 116 9.39 13.95 -11.88
CA ASP A 116 10.38 15.02 -11.88
C ASP A 116 11.71 14.62 -11.23
N PHE A 117 11.79 13.38 -10.74
CA PHE A 117 13.00 12.70 -10.30
C PHE A 117 13.31 11.49 -11.20
N TYR A 118 13.26 11.67 -12.50
CA TYR A 118 13.58 10.66 -13.53
C TYR A 118 12.72 9.38 -13.44
N TYR A 119 11.53 9.45 -12.88
CA TYR A 119 10.66 8.28 -12.56
C TYR A 119 11.34 7.27 -11.62
N ALA A 120 12.33 7.73 -10.86
CA ALA A 120 13.01 6.91 -9.87
C ALA A 120 12.35 7.03 -8.50
N ASP A 121 12.56 5.99 -7.68
CA ASP A 121 12.23 6.00 -6.27
C ASP A 121 13.22 6.85 -5.48
N ASN A 122 12.74 7.38 -4.37
CA ASN A 122 13.52 8.18 -3.45
C ASN A 122 12.84 8.22 -2.08
N GLY A 123 13.55 7.90 -1.02
CA GLY A 123 13.00 7.90 0.33
C GLY A 123 12.95 9.28 1.01
N PHE A 124 13.74 10.27 0.55
CA PHE A 124 13.72 11.61 1.14
C PHE A 124 12.57 12.48 0.64
N LEU A 125 12.24 12.38 -0.65
CA LEU A 125 11.16 13.16 -1.24
C LEU A 125 9.80 12.93 -0.57
N PRO A 126 9.34 11.67 -0.31
CA PRO A 126 8.08 11.45 0.39
C PRO A 126 8.08 12.04 1.79
N ALA A 127 9.21 11.99 2.52
CA ALA A 127 9.33 12.57 3.84
C ALA A 127 9.14 14.10 3.80
N LEU A 128 9.82 14.79 2.90
CA LEU A 128 9.71 16.24 2.74
C LEU A 128 8.31 16.67 2.28
N LEU A 129 7.72 15.94 1.34
CA LEU A 129 6.36 16.22 0.84
C LEU A 129 5.29 16.01 1.91
N LEU A 130 5.44 14.99 2.76
CA LEU A 130 4.54 14.75 3.87
C LEU A 130 4.63 15.83 4.93
N LEU A 131 5.85 16.26 5.29
CA LEU A 131 6.08 17.40 6.20
C LEU A 131 5.50 18.71 5.63
N GLU A 132 5.66 18.94 4.32
CA GLU A 132 5.02 20.06 3.63
C GLU A 132 3.49 20.00 3.73
N LEU A 133 2.91 18.83 3.50
CA LEU A 133 1.45 18.64 3.57
C LEU A 133 0.92 18.90 4.98
N MET A 134 1.56 18.35 6.01
CA MET A 134 1.22 18.61 7.41
C MET A 134 1.30 20.10 7.75
N SER A 135 2.39 20.75 7.35
CA SER A 135 2.61 22.19 7.59
C SER A 135 1.57 23.06 6.89
N LYS A 136 1.25 22.78 5.63
CA LYS A 136 0.24 23.55 4.86
C LYS A 136 -1.17 23.38 5.39
N LYS A 137 -1.52 22.18 5.85
CA LYS A 137 -2.83 21.91 6.43
C LYS A 137 -2.90 22.27 7.93
N ASN A 138 -1.76 22.60 8.54
CA ASN A 138 -1.62 22.88 9.97
C ASN A 138 -2.26 21.79 10.84
N CYS A 139 -1.94 20.52 10.57
CA CYS A 139 -2.47 19.35 11.26
C CYS A 139 -1.38 18.27 11.43
N THR A 140 -1.60 17.34 12.34
CA THR A 140 -0.70 16.22 12.59
C THR A 140 -0.85 15.15 11.50
N LEU A 141 0.12 14.22 11.43
CA LEU A 141 0.00 13.06 10.56
C LEU A 141 -1.20 12.18 10.96
N ALA A 142 -1.45 12.02 12.27
CA ALA A 142 -2.60 11.28 12.77
C ALA A 142 -3.94 11.90 12.29
N ASP A 143 -4.06 13.23 12.28
CA ASP A 143 -5.26 13.92 11.76
C ASP A 143 -5.46 13.67 10.26
N LEU A 144 -4.38 13.63 9.47
CA LEU A 144 -4.45 13.30 8.04
C LEU A 144 -4.89 11.87 7.78
N LEU A 145 -4.50 10.95 8.67
CA LEU A 145 -4.78 9.52 8.54
C LEU A 145 -6.15 9.12 9.11
N ALA A 146 -6.70 9.88 10.06
CA ALA A 146 -7.94 9.53 10.72
C ALA A 146 -9.09 9.20 9.74
N PRO A 147 -9.39 10.02 8.72
CA PRO A 147 -10.46 9.71 7.77
C PRO A 147 -10.20 8.44 6.94
N LEU A 148 -8.92 8.10 6.70
CA LEU A 148 -8.54 6.89 5.96
C LEU A 148 -8.72 5.66 6.86
N ARG A 149 -8.24 5.72 8.10
CA ARG A 149 -8.36 4.63 9.08
C ARG A 149 -9.80 4.33 9.48
N GLU A 150 -10.68 5.33 9.46
CA GLU A 150 -12.12 5.15 9.74
C GLU A 150 -12.87 4.47 8.58
N LYS A 151 -12.36 4.59 7.36
CA LYS A 151 -13.04 4.09 6.16
C LYS A 151 -12.45 2.79 5.61
N TYR A 152 -11.14 2.57 5.74
CA TYR A 152 -10.42 1.47 5.10
C TYR A 152 -9.76 0.58 6.15
N PHE A 153 -10.26 -0.63 6.32
CA PHE A 153 -9.76 -1.61 7.29
C PHE A 153 -8.87 -2.63 6.57
N ILE A 154 -7.56 -2.42 6.68
CA ILE A 154 -6.53 -3.23 6.00
C ILE A 154 -5.95 -4.30 6.90
N SER A 155 -5.67 -5.50 6.34
CA SER A 155 -5.07 -6.61 7.09
C SER A 155 -3.57 -6.49 7.29
N ALA A 156 -2.90 -5.53 6.65
CA ALA A 156 -1.48 -5.55 6.33
C ALA A 156 -1.07 -6.81 5.53
N GLU A 157 0.21 -6.95 5.15
CA GLU A 157 0.68 -8.14 4.42
C GLU A 157 0.89 -9.31 5.37
N ILE A 158 0.20 -10.43 5.11
CA ILE A 158 0.31 -11.66 5.90
C ILE A 158 0.99 -12.75 5.08
N ASN A 159 2.15 -13.20 5.56
CA ASN A 159 2.95 -14.22 4.92
C ASN A 159 2.59 -15.61 5.43
N THR A 160 2.36 -16.56 4.52
CA THR A 160 2.09 -17.96 4.85
C THR A 160 2.99 -18.88 4.04
N LYS A 161 3.84 -19.66 4.70
CA LYS A 161 4.65 -20.70 4.05
C LYS A 161 3.77 -21.86 3.61
N VAL A 162 4.04 -22.41 2.44
CA VAL A 162 3.40 -23.61 1.89
C VAL A 162 4.49 -24.65 1.54
N ALA A 163 4.08 -25.91 1.35
CA ALA A 163 5.03 -27.00 1.24
C ALA A 163 5.85 -26.99 -0.07
N SER A 164 5.30 -26.44 -1.17
CA SER A 164 5.98 -26.42 -2.47
C SER A 164 5.44 -25.31 -3.37
N MET A 165 6.17 -24.99 -4.46
CA MET A 165 5.71 -24.05 -5.49
C MET A 165 4.51 -24.57 -6.26
N ASP A 166 4.37 -25.88 -6.45
CA ASP A 166 3.19 -26.48 -7.09
C ASP A 166 1.94 -26.22 -6.24
N LEU A 167 2.06 -26.33 -4.92
CA LEU A 167 0.97 -26.01 -4.01
C LEU A 167 0.65 -24.51 -4.01
N VAL A 168 1.64 -23.63 -4.13
CA VAL A 168 1.41 -22.18 -4.31
C VAL A 168 0.49 -21.93 -5.50
N ASN A 169 0.80 -22.50 -6.66
CA ASN A 169 0.00 -22.33 -7.87
C ASN A 169 -1.41 -22.92 -7.71
N ALA A 170 -1.53 -24.12 -7.14
CA ALA A 170 -2.82 -24.76 -6.88
C ALA A 170 -3.70 -23.92 -5.93
N LYS A 171 -3.12 -23.30 -4.90
CA LYS A 171 -3.85 -22.41 -3.98
C LYS A 171 -4.31 -21.12 -4.69
N LEU A 172 -3.47 -20.51 -5.53
CA LEU A 172 -3.85 -19.34 -6.32
C LEU A 172 -5.02 -19.67 -7.27
N ASP A 173 -4.98 -20.81 -7.96
CA ASP A 173 -6.07 -21.25 -8.84
C ASP A 173 -7.35 -21.58 -8.08
N GLY A 174 -7.20 -22.20 -6.90
CA GLY A 174 -8.31 -22.47 -5.99
C GLY A 174 -8.99 -21.20 -5.51
N LEU A 175 -8.22 -20.16 -5.11
CA LEU A 175 -8.76 -18.86 -4.72
C LEU A 175 -9.50 -18.19 -5.87
N ALA A 176 -8.93 -18.16 -7.08
CA ALA A 176 -9.61 -17.61 -8.25
C ALA A 176 -10.94 -18.28 -8.55
N SER A 177 -11.01 -19.60 -8.33
CA SER A 177 -12.25 -20.40 -8.54
C SER A 177 -13.26 -20.17 -7.40
N GLN A 178 -12.80 -20.13 -6.16
CA GLN A 178 -13.65 -19.95 -4.97
C GLN A 178 -14.33 -18.57 -4.92
N TYR A 179 -13.65 -17.55 -5.44
CA TYR A 179 -14.13 -16.15 -5.45
C TYR A 179 -14.51 -15.66 -6.85
N ALA A 180 -14.90 -16.58 -7.74
CA ALA A 180 -15.26 -16.28 -9.13
C ALA A 180 -16.56 -15.44 -9.28
N ASP A 181 -17.32 -15.27 -8.21
CA ASP A 181 -18.47 -14.37 -8.12
C ASP A 181 -18.10 -12.89 -7.99
N GLY A 182 -16.83 -12.59 -7.64
CA GLY A 182 -16.26 -11.25 -7.65
C GLY A 182 -15.61 -10.88 -8.98
N HIS A 183 -15.08 -9.65 -9.07
CA HIS A 183 -14.23 -9.24 -10.18
C HIS A 183 -12.81 -9.78 -9.98
N VAL A 184 -12.52 -10.93 -10.59
CA VAL A 184 -11.21 -11.62 -10.46
C VAL A 184 -10.25 -11.20 -11.55
N TYR A 185 -9.01 -10.86 -11.19
CA TYR A 185 -7.93 -10.55 -12.13
C TYR A 185 -6.56 -11.04 -11.64
N ARG A 186 -5.57 -11.10 -12.58
CA ARG A 186 -4.24 -11.68 -12.34
C ARG A 186 -3.13 -10.75 -12.86
N ILE A 187 -3.01 -9.57 -12.24
CA ILE A 187 -1.91 -8.63 -12.53
C ILE A 187 -0.63 -9.09 -11.85
N ASP A 188 -0.74 -9.48 -10.56
CA ASP A 188 0.34 -10.08 -9.76
C ASP A 188 -0.29 -11.01 -8.72
N GLY A 189 -0.22 -12.32 -8.95
CA GLY A 189 -0.98 -13.31 -8.20
C GLY A 189 -2.46 -13.32 -8.59
N VAL A 190 -3.34 -13.45 -7.60
CA VAL A 190 -4.80 -13.42 -7.75
C VAL A 190 -5.37 -12.32 -6.89
N SER A 191 -6.17 -11.47 -7.52
CA SER A 191 -7.00 -10.48 -6.83
C SER A 191 -8.46 -10.74 -7.11
N ALA A 192 -9.32 -10.43 -6.14
CA ALA A 192 -10.76 -10.38 -6.34
C ALA A 192 -11.35 -9.17 -5.62
N GLU A 193 -12.26 -8.48 -6.28
CA GLU A 193 -12.95 -7.29 -5.77
C GLU A 193 -14.44 -7.56 -5.61
N PHE A 194 -14.98 -7.10 -4.49
CA PHE A 194 -16.39 -7.15 -4.10
C PHE A 194 -16.84 -5.73 -3.69
N PRO A 195 -18.14 -5.48 -3.52
CA PRO A 195 -18.62 -4.14 -3.20
C PRO A 195 -18.07 -3.55 -1.88
N ASP A 196 -17.74 -4.39 -0.91
CA ASP A 196 -17.37 -3.99 0.45
C ASP A 196 -15.99 -4.52 0.92
N TRP A 197 -15.29 -5.27 0.08
CA TRP A 197 -13.95 -5.79 0.38
C TRP A 197 -13.22 -6.22 -0.88
N HIS A 198 -11.90 -6.33 -0.80
CA HIS A 198 -11.05 -6.90 -1.84
C HIS A 198 -9.82 -7.57 -1.24
N PHE A 199 -9.18 -8.43 -2.03
CA PHE A 199 -7.91 -9.03 -1.63
C PHE A 199 -6.96 -9.21 -2.82
N ASN A 200 -5.68 -9.29 -2.50
CA ASN A 200 -4.64 -9.83 -3.37
C ASN A 200 -3.88 -10.94 -2.63
N VAL A 201 -3.73 -12.08 -3.28
CA VAL A 201 -2.82 -13.15 -2.84
C VAL A 201 -1.80 -13.40 -3.95
N ARG A 202 -0.53 -13.26 -3.63
CA ARG A 202 0.56 -13.45 -4.57
C ARG A 202 1.65 -14.39 -4.03
N ALA A 203 2.36 -15.04 -4.95
CA ALA A 203 3.53 -15.84 -4.60
C ALA A 203 4.73 -14.93 -4.24
N SER A 204 5.60 -15.43 -3.36
CA SER A 204 6.97 -14.92 -3.28
C SER A 204 7.77 -15.38 -4.50
N ASN A 205 8.69 -14.55 -4.98
CA ASN A 205 9.56 -14.91 -6.10
C ASN A 205 10.69 -15.86 -5.70
N THR A 206 11.01 -15.97 -4.41
CA THR A 206 12.20 -16.65 -3.90
C THR A 206 11.91 -17.86 -3.02
N GLU A 207 10.71 -17.96 -2.47
CA GLU A 207 10.34 -18.98 -1.50
C GLU A 207 8.91 -19.50 -1.76
N PRO A 208 8.58 -20.75 -1.37
CA PRO A 208 7.22 -21.26 -1.41
C PRO A 208 6.37 -20.58 -0.31
N LEU A 209 5.94 -19.37 -0.59
CA LEU A 209 5.27 -18.47 0.34
C LEU A 209 4.16 -17.71 -0.40
N LEU A 210 2.99 -17.68 0.19
CA LEU A 210 1.86 -16.83 -0.23
C LEU A 210 1.76 -15.60 0.68
N ARG A 211 1.50 -14.45 0.06
CA ARG A 211 1.35 -13.15 0.69
C ARG A 211 -0.06 -12.65 0.46
N LEU A 212 -0.82 -12.52 1.54
CA LEU A 212 -2.18 -11.97 1.52
C LEU A 212 -2.15 -10.49 1.91
N ASN A 213 -2.81 -9.66 1.12
CA ASN A 213 -3.25 -8.32 1.47
C ASN A 213 -4.76 -8.25 1.28
N LEU A 214 -5.48 -7.72 2.24
CA LEU A 214 -6.93 -7.63 2.22
C LEU A 214 -7.40 -6.32 2.85
N GLU A 215 -8.43 -5.73 2.27
CA GLU A 215 -9.13 -4.56 2.79
C GLU A 215 -10.63 -4.77 2.76
N ALA A 216 -11.32 -4.16 3.71
CA ALA A 216 -12.78 -4.10 3.75
C ALA A 216 -13.27 -2.75 4.29
N THR A 217 -14.58 -2.49 4.13
CA THR A 217 -15.24 -1.28 4.62
C THR A 217 -15.56 -1.31 6.10
N THR A 218 -15.41 -2.47 6.76
CA THR A 218 -15.56 -2.62 8.22
C THR A 218 -14.53 -3.59 8.77
N GLN A 219 -14.12 -3.38 10.02
CA GLN A 219 -13.20 -4.27 10.74
C GLN A 219 -13.70 -5.72 10.78
N ALA A 220 -14.98 -5.92 11.07
CA ALA A 220 -15.57 -7.26 11.17
C ALA A 220 -15.52 -8.04 9.84
N VAL A 221 -15.82 -7.37 8.72
CA VAL A 221 -15.72 -7.98 7.38
C VAL A 221 -14.26 -8.28 7.06
N MET A 222 -13.35 -7.35 7.32
CA MET A 222 -11.91 -7.55 7.10
C MET A 222 -11.41 -8.79 7.82
N GLU A 223 -11.68 -8.92 9.12
CA GLU A 223 -11.25 -10.05 9.93
C GLU A 223 -11.85 -11.37 9.45
N GLN A 224 -13.16 -11.40 9.19
CA GLN A 224 -13.87 -12.59 8.70
C GLN A 224 -13.29 -13.09 7.36
N LYS A 225 -13.10 -12.18 6.41
CA LYS A 225 -12.61 -12.54 5.06
C LYS A 225 -11.14 -12.93 5.08
N ARG A 226 -10.31 -12.21 5.87
CA ARG A 226 -8.92 -12.56 6.13
C ARG A 226 -8.79 -13.99 6.66
N ASP A 227 -9.55 -14.33 7.68
CA ASP A 227 -9.45 -15.63 8.34
C ASP A 227 -9.95 -16.76 7.43
N ALA A 228 -10.98 -16.51 6.61
CA ALA A 228 -11.47 -17.47 5.61
C ALA A 228 -10.40 -17.75 4.53
N ILE A 229 -9.74 -16.72 3.99
CA ILE A 229 -8.68 -16.88 2.99
C ILE A 229 -7.46 -17.58 3.61
N LEU A 230 -7.05 -17.18 4.81
CA LEU A 230 -5.93 -17.83 5.51
C LEU A 230 -6.23 -19.29 5.83
N GLY A 231 -7.46 -19.62 6.22
CA GLY A 231 -7.92 -21.00 6.41
C GLY A 231 -7.75 -21.85 5.15
N PHE A 232 -8.15 -21.31 3.99
CA PHE A 232 -7.95 -21.98 2.69
C PHE A 232 -6.47 -22.12 2.32
N ILE A 233 -5.65 -21.07 2.53
CA ILE A 233 -4.22 -21.14 2.21
C ILE A 233 -3.50 -22.17 3.07
N ARG A 234 -3.87 -22.30 4.33
CA ARG A 234 -3.23 -23.16 5.33
C ARG A 234 -3.73 -24.60 5.34
N SER A 235 -4.88 -24.89 4.74
CA SER A 235 -5.40 -26.27 4.53
C SER A 235 -4.59 -26.98 3.43
#